data_18149596b69d0c4900854eeff3eec917
#
_entry.id   18149596b69d0c4900854eeff3eec917
#
_cell.length_a   1.000
_cell.length_b   1.000
_cell.length_c   1.000
_cell.angle_alpha   90.00
_cell.angle_beta   90.00
_cell.angle_gamma   90.00
#
_symmetry.space_group_name_H-M   'P 1'
#
loop_
_entity.id
_entity.type
_entity.pdbx_description
1 polymer ?
#
loop_
_entity_poly.entity_id
_entity_poly.type
_entity_poly.pdbx_seq_one_letter_code
_entity_poly.pdbx_strand_id
1 'polypeptide(L)'
;MARICIPDHEYKERVQRCAAILRREKLDVLIVNGNEADYANPRYFSGFWPLFERAGVAISADGRAALMVGPESAIFGADRNKLDKTFVLTAYREGADPAYPELKPDTFHDVFKAIGVTGKKIKITMPEGEKYLAPQMQ
;
A
#
# COMPACT_ATOMS: atom_id res chain seq x y z
N MET A 1 -4.67 30.94 -10.77
CA MET A 1 -5.11 30.52 -9.43
C MET A 1 -4.22 29.39 -8.95
N ALA A 2 -3.58 29.55 -7.80
CA ALA A 2 -2.74 28.49 -7.25
C ALA A 2 -3.58 27.27 -6.88
N ARG A 3 -3.14 26.08 -7.29
CA ARG A 3 -3.81 24.82 -6.96
C ARG A 3 -3.57 24.51 -5.48
N ILE A 4 -4.61 24.37 -4.71
CA ILE A 4 -4.49 23.93 -3.31
C ILE A 4 -4.19 22.43 -3.32
N CYS A 5 -3.03 22.04 -2.83
CA CYS A 5 -2.60 20.67 -2.72
C CYS A 5 -2.31 20.33 -1.24
N ILE A 6 -2.51 19.07 -0.90
CA ILE A 6 -2.05 18.56 0.40
C ILE A 6 -0.53 18.59 0.40
N PRO A 7 0.13 19.23 1.35
CA PRO A 7 1.58 19.29 1.40
C PRO A 7 2.20 17.92 1.72
N ASP A 8 3.39 17.66 1.22
CA ASP A 8 4.05 16.36 1.34
C ASP A 8 4.29 15.94 2.80
N HIS A 9 4.57 16.89 3.71
CA HIS A 9 4.76 16.60 5.13
C HIS A 9 3.49 16.03 5.79
N GLU A 10 2.31 16.40 5.32
CA GLU A 10 1.05 15.88 5.85
C GLU A 10 0.92 14.37 5.64
N TYR A 11 1.36 13.85 4.49
CA TYR A 11 1.37 12.40 4.25
C TYR A 11 2.31 11.67 5.21
N LYS A 12 3.48 12.23 5.49
CA LYS A 12 4.42 11.69 6.48
C LYS A 12 3.82 11.65 7.89
N GLU A 13 3.16 12.73 8.29
CA GLU A 13 2.49 12.81 9.59
C GLU A 13 1.36 11.78 9.73
N ARG A 14 0.59 11.55 8.67
CA ARG A 14 -0.47 10.51 8.65
C ARG A 14 0.12 9.12 8.90
N VAL A 15 1.21 8.80 8.23
CA VAL A 15 1.93 7.54 8.43
C VAL A 15 2.45 7.42 9.88
N GLN A 16 3.03 8.48 10.43
CA GLN A 16 3.55 8.46 11.80
C GLN A 16 2.44 8.31 12.85
N ARG A 17 1.30 8.96 12.66
CA ARG A 17 0.14 8.77 13.55
C ARG A 17 -0.36 7.32 13.52
N CYS A 18 -0.44 6.73 12.33
CA CYS A 18 -0.81 5.33 12.18
C CYS A 18 0.21 4.40 12.86
N ALA A 19 1.49 4.61 12.63
CA ALA A 19 2.56 3.82 13.24
C ALA A 19 2.52 3.87 14.78
N ALA A 20 2.20 5.02 15.35
CA ALA A 20 2.04 5.17 16.80
C ALA A 20 0.89 4.30 17.34
N ILE A 21 -0.21 4.21 16.61
CA ILE A 21 -1.34 3.32 16.96
C ILE A 21 -0.91 1.85 16.87
N LEU A 22 -0.22 1.47 15.81
CA LEU A 22 0.27 0.10 15.64
C LEU A 22 1.18 -0.33 16.80
N ARG A 23 2.10 0.55 17.22
CA ARG A 23 2.95 0.29 18.39
C ARG A 23 2.14 0.11 19.66
N ARG A 24 1.19 0.99 19.91
CA ARG A 24 0.32 0.92 21.09
C ARG A 24 -0.47 -0.39 21.13
N GLU A 25 -1.00 -0.81 19.99
CA GLU A 25 -1.80 -2.04 19.85
C GLU A 25 -0.94 -3.30 19.67
N LYS A 26 0.39 -3.17 19.68
CA LYS A 26 1.35 -4.28 19.47
C LYS A 26 1.11 -5.03 18.14
N LEU A 27 0.85 -4.27 17.10
CA LEU A 27 0.70 -4.73 15.72
C LEU A 27 1.93 -4.35 14.91
N ASP A 28 2.30 -5.15 13.92
CA ASP A 28 3.49 -4.92 13.11
C ASP A 28 3.20 -4.09 11.86
N VAL A 29 2.07 -4.32 11.22
CA VAL A 29 1.72 -3.68 9.97
C VAL A 29 0.21 -3.48 9.82
N LEU A 30 -0.18 -2.32 9.28
CA LEU A 30 -1.50 -2.05 8.74
C LEU A 30 -1.42 -2.16 7.22
N ILE A 31 -2.36 -2.87 6.62
CA ILE A 31 -2.59 -2.86 5.18
C ILE A 31 -3.96 -2.28 4.93
N VAL A 32 -4.01 -1.27 4.09
CA VAL A 32 -5.27 -0.71 3.57
C VAL A 32 -5.33 -0.92 2.07
N ASN A 33 -6.50 -1.25 1.57
CA ASN A 33 -6.73 -1.51 0.15
C ASN A 33 -7.85 -0.61 -0.38
N GLY A 34 -7.90 -0.51 -1.69
CA GLY A 34 -8.95 0.22 -2.37
C GLY A 34 -9.03 -0.14 -3.84
N ASN A 35 -10.10 0.30 -4.45
CA ASN A 35 -10.36 0.18 -5.88
C ASN A 35 -10.93 1.50 -6.40
N GLU A 36 -11.36 1.54 -7.64
CA GLU A 36 -11.94 2.74 -8.26
C GLU A 36 -13.19 3.29 -7.56
N ALA A 37 -13.97 2.41 -6.92
CA ALA A 37 -15.19 2.79 -6.21
C ALA A 37 -14.95 3.15 -4.73
N ASP A 38 -13.94 2.55 -4.12
CA ASP A 38 -13.56 2.80 -2.73
C ASP A 38 -12.03 2.92 -2.60
N TYR A 39 -11.53 4.11 -2.81
CA TYR A 39 -10.10 4.44 -2.81
C TYR A 39 -9.66 5.35 -1.65
N ALA A 40 -10.54 5.63 -0.72
CA ALA A 40 -10.29 6.64 0.31
C ALA A 40 -9.03 6.33 1.14
N ASN A 41 -8.86 5.08 1.57
CA ASN A 41 -7.72 4.69 2.40
C ASN A 41 -6.37 4.76 1.69
N PRO A 42 -6.17 4.15 0.52
CA PRO A 42 -4.91 4.29 -0.22
C PRO A 42 -4.59 5.75 -0.55
N ARG A 43 -5.58 6.51 -0.99
CA ARG A 43 -5.41 7.93 -1.31
C ARG A 43 -5.02 8.77 -0.10
N TYR A 44 -5.63 8.51 1.05
CA TYR A 44 -5.33 9.23 2.30
C TYR A 44 -3.86 9.13 2.66
N PHE A 45 -3.25 7.95 2.53
CA PHE A 45 -1.86 7.72 2.91
C PHE A 45 -0.86 8.01 1.80
N SER A 46 -1.20 7.73 0.54
CA SER A 46 -0.24 7.79 -0.57
C SER A 46 -0.47 8.93 -1.57
N GLY A 47 -1.64 9.55 -1.54
CA GLY A 47 -2.05 10.50 -2.57
C GLY A 47 -2.48 9.84 -3.88
N PHE A 48 -2.26 8.54 -4.05
CA PHE A 48 -2.64 7.77 -5.22
C PHE A 48 -4.04 7.18 -5.09
N TRP A 49 -4.77 7.15 -6.17
CA TRP A 49 -6.04 6.40 -6.28
C TRP A 49 -6.05 5.60 -7.58
N PRO A 50 -6.50 4.36 -7.54
CA PRO A 50 -6.58 3.51 -8.72
C PRO A 50 -7.68 3.97 -9.68
N LEU A 51 -7.44 3.80 -10.97
CA LEU A 51 -8.44 4.09 -12.02
C LEU A 51 -9.23 2.84 -12.43
N PHE A 52 -8.62 1.67 -12.35
CA PHE A 52 -9.21 0.40 -12.75
C PHE A 52 -8.67 -0.81 -12.00
N GLU A 53 -7.40 -0.81 -11.61
CA GLU A 53 -6.85 -1.86 -10.75
C GLU A 53 -7.06 -1.55 -9.27
N ARG A 54 -6.77 -2.50 -8.42
CA ARG A 54 -6.68 -2.27 -6.98
C ARG A 54 -5.36 -1.59 -6.63
N ALA A 55 -5.37 -0.89 -5.51
CA ALA A 55 -4.17 -0.36 -4.90
C ALA A 55 -4.21 -0.57 -3.39
N GLY A 56 -3.06 -0.60 -2.76
CA GLY A 56 -2.96 -0.72 -1.32
C GLY A 56 -1.80 0.07 -0.76
N VAL A 57 -1.83 0.30 0.54
CA VAL A 57 -0.72 0.88 1.30
C VAL A 57 -0.41 -0.01 2.48
N ALA A 58 0.85 -0.36 2.64
CA ALA A 58 1.35 -1.03 3.82
C ALA A 58 2.08 -0.02 4.71
N ILE A 59 1.74 0.01 5.99
CA ILE A 59 2.35 0.91 6.99
C ILE A 59 2.86 0.06 8.14
N SER A 60 4.14 0.19 8.46
CA SER A 60 4.73 -0.53 9.58
C SER A 60 4.69 0.24 10.90
N ALA A 61 4.74 -0.48 12.00
CA ALA A 61 4.93 0.11 13.33
C ALA A 61 6.23 0.92 13.44
N ASP A 62 7.17 0.68 12.56
CA ASP A 62 8.44 1.39 12.44
C ASP A 62 8.30 2.79 11.82
N GLY A 63 7.14 3.11 11.28
CA GLY A 63 6.86 4.43 10.67
C GLY A 63 7.25 4.53 9.20
N ARG A 64 7.46 3.40 8.53
CA ARG A 64 7.70 3.32 7.09
C ARG A 64 6.46 2.83 6.37
N ALA A 65 6.27 3.27 5.13
CA ALA A 65 5.12 2.89 4.33
C ALA A 65 5.48 2.73 2.86
N ALA A 66 4.71 1.93 2.16
CA ALA A 66 4.86 1.69 0.73
C ALA A 66 3.50 1.61 0.04
N LEU A 67 3.45 2.11 -1.20
CA LEU A 67 2.32 1.93 -2.11
C LEU A 67 2.46 0.60 -2.82
N MET A 68 1.36 -0.12 -2.94
CA MET A 68 1.24 -1.36 -3.68
C MET A 68 0.21 -1.18 -4.80
N VAL A 69 0.59 -1.49 -6.02
CA VAL A 69 -0.25 -1.33 -7.22
C VAL A 69 -0.20 -2.60 -8.08
N GLY A 70 -1.14 -2.73 -8.99
CA GLY A 70 -1.08 -3.75 -10.03
C GLY A 70 -0.15 -3.36 -11.17
N PRO A 71 0.15 -4.30 -12.09
CA PRO A 71 1.10 -4.09 -13.18
C PRO A 71 0.73 -2.92 -14.11
N GLU A 72 -0.53 -2.74 -14.40
CA GLU A 72 -1.00 -1.70 -15.32
C GLU A 72 -0.90 -0.29 -14.71
N SER A 73 -0.91 -0.20 -13.38
CA SER A 73 -0.77 1.05 -12.65
C SER A 73 0.67 1.38 -12.25
N ALA A 74 1.65 0.57 -12.62
CA ALA A 74 3.02 0.69 -12.12
C ALA A 74 3.66 2.06 -12.36
N ILE A 75 3.60 2.56 -13.59
CA ILE A 75 4.18 3.87 -13.96
C ILE A 75 3.38 5.00 -13.32
N PHE A 76 2.06 4.95 -13.41
CA PHE A 76 1.19 5.97 -12.87
C PHE A 76 1.26 6.02 -11.34
N GLY A 77 1.32 4.86 -10.69
CA GLY A 77 1.49 4.76 -9.25
C GLY A 77 2.81 5.38 -8.77
N ALA A 78 3.91 5.05 -9.43
CA ALA A 78 5.21 5.61 -9.10
C ALA A 78 5.27 7.14 -9.25
N ASP A 79 4.64 7.67 -10.31
CA ASP A 79 4.57 9.12 -10.56
C ASP A 79 3.75 9.89 -9.50
N ARG A 80 2.67 9.28 -9.02
CA ARG A 80 1.70 9.94 -8.10
C ARG A 80 1.92 9.64 -6.63
N ASN A 81 2.76 8.66 -6.31
CA ASN A 81 2.98 8.22 -4.95
C ASN A 81 3.70 9.29 -4.11
N LYS A 82 3.13 9.62 -2.96
CA LYS A 82 3.71 10.50 -1.95
C LYS A 82 4.52 9.75 -0.88
N LEU A 83 4.53 8.43 -0.94
CA LEU A 83 5.36 7.56 -0.12
C LEU A 83 6.69 7.29 -0.84
N ASP A 84 7.67 6.77 -0.11
CA ASP A 84 9.03 6.60 -0.64
C ASP A 84 9.16 5.49 -1.68
N LYS A 85 8.28 4.47 -1.63
CA LYS A 85 8.39 3.27 -2.48
C LYS A 85 7.06 2.85 -3.07
N THR A 86 7.14 2.34 -4.30
CA THR A 86 6.03 1.69 -5.00
C THR A 86 6.42 0.25 -5.34
N PHE A 87 5.51 -0.68 -5.07
CA PHE A 87 5.68 -2.09 -5.39
C PHE A 87 4.58 -2.55 -6.34
N VAL A 88 4.94 -3.43 -7.26
CA VAL A 88 4.03 -3.99 -8.26
C VAL A 88 3.71 -5.42 -7.90
N LEU A 89 2.47 -5.68 -7.52
CA LEU A 89 2.00 -6.98 -7.05
C LEU A 89 0.93 -7.53 -7.98
N THR A 90 1.06 -8.79 -8.39
CA THR A 90 0.04 -9.45 -9.21
C THR A 90 -1.29 -9.61 -8.48
N ALA A 91 -1.28 -9.63 -7.17
CA ALA A 91 -2.49 -9.65 -6.34
C ALA A 91 -3.40 -8.43 -6.55
N TYR A 92 -2.87 -7.33 -7.06
CA TYR A 92 -3.61 -6.09 -7.32
C TYR A 92 -4.03 -5.93 -8.78
N ARG A 93 -3.69 -6.87 -9.66
CA ARG A 93 -4.13 -6.81 -11.07
C ARG A 93 -5.63 -6.98 -11.19
N GLU A 94 -6.22 -6.40 -12.22
CA GLU A 94 -7.64 -6.57 -12.52
C GLU A 94 -7.89 -7.70 -13.50
N GLY A 95 -7.08 -7.82 -14.53
CA GLY A 95 -7.27 -8.79 -15.60
C GLY A 95 -7.00 -10.24 -15.22
N ALA A 96 -7.75 -11.16 -15.82
CA ALA A 96 -7.72 -12.58 -15.47
C ALA A 96 -6.44 -13.31 -15.88
N ASP A 97 -5.73 -12.88 -16.84
CA ASP A 97 -4.40 -13.35 -17.20
C ASP A 97 -3.82 -12.48 -18.30
N PRO A 98 -2.83 -11.86 -18.04
CA PRO A 98 -1.84 -12.06 -19.03
C PRO A 98 -0.55 -12.36 -18.43
N ALA A 99 -0.03 -13.19 -19.06
CA ALA A 99 1.33 -13.17 -19.30
C ALA A 99 1.80 -11.72 -19.43
N TYR A 100 2.24 -11.13 -18.34
CA TYR A 100 3.25 -10.12 -18.38
C TYR A 100 4.59 -10.88 -18.23
N PRO A 101 5.01 -11.61 -19.25
CA PRO A 101 6.13 -12.54 -19.13
C PRO A 101 7.44 -11.82 -18.85
N GLU A 102 7.49 -10.52 -19.07
CA GLU A 102 8.65 -9.69 -18.85
C GLU A 102 8.63 -8.95 -17.51
N LEU A 103 7.49 -8.95 -16.82
CA LEU A 103 7.38 -8.30 -15.54
C LEU A 103 7.69 -9.29 -14.42
N LYS A 104 8.78 -9.05 -13.72
CA LYS A 104 9.07 -9.75 -12.47
C LYS A 104 8.32 -9.02 -11.34
N PRO A 105 7.17 -9.53 -10.88
CA PRO A 105 6.40 -8.84 -9.86
C PRO A 105 7.11 -8.89 -8.51
N ASP A 106 6.88 -7.86 -7.71
CA ASP A 106 7.24 -7.87 -6.31
C ASP A 106 6.31 -8.80 -5.51
N THR A 107 6.73 -9.13 -4.31
CA THR A 107 5.94 -9.93 -3.36
C THR A 107 5.61 -9.12 -2.11
N PHE A 108 4.63 -9.56 -1.33
CA PHE A 108 4.38 -8.98 -0.01
C PHE A 108 5.60 -9.08 0.90
N HIS A 109 6.42 -10.11 0.74
CA HIS A 109 7.66 -10.25 1.48
C HIS A 109 8.64 -9.09 1.16
N ASP A 110 8.75 -8.72 -0.12
CA ASP A 110 9.57 -7.57 -0.54
C ASP A 110 9.05 -6.28 0.08
N VAL A 111 7.74 -6.08 0.09
CA VAL A 111 7.09 -4.92 0.72
C VAL A 111 7.43 -4.88 2.22
N PHE A 112 7.19 -5.96 2.94
CA PHE A 112 7.43 -6.03 4.38
C PHE A 112 8.89 -5.77 4.73
N LYS A 113 9.81 -6.38 4.00
CA LYS A 113 11.24 -6.14 4.15
C LYS A 113 11.59 -4.67 3.97
N ALA A 114 11.04 -4.04 2.94
CA ALA A 114 11.30 -2.63 2.63
C ALA A 114 10.79 -1.67 3.70
N ILE A 115 9.71 -1.99 4.39
CA ILE A 115 9.14 -1.18 5.47
C ILE A 115 9.60 -1.63 6.88
N GLY A 116 10.59 -2.53 6.94
CA GLY A 116 11.23 -2.93 8.20
C GLY A 116 10.50 -4.00 9.00
N VAL A 117 9.60 -4.76 8.38
CA VAL A 117 8.89 -5.85 9.03
C VAL A 117 9.60 -7.17 8.72
N THR A 118 10.37 -7.69 9.68
CA THR A 118 11.28 -8.84 9.47
C THR A 118 11.05 -10.00 10.44
N GLY A 119 10.00 -10.00 11.21
CA GLY A 119 9.72 -11.03 12.21
C GLY A 119 9.29 -12.36 11.60
N LYS A 120 9.48 -13.46 12.35
CA LYS A 120 8.97 -14.80 11.98
C LYS A 120 7.45 -14.91 12.06
N LYS A 121 6.83 -14.10 12.90
CA LYS A 121 5.37 -13.99 13.06
C LYS A 121 5.02 -12.51 12.93
N ILE A 122 4.36 -12.16 11.85
CA ILE A 122 3.94 -10.78 11.57
C ILE A 122 2.47 -10.63 11.97
N LYS A 123 2.20 -9.62 12.80
CA LYS A 123 0.84 -9.26 13.19
C LYS A 123 0.31 -8.19 12.26
N ILE A 124 -0.53 -8.62 11.32
CA ILE A 124 -1.13 -7.79 10.30
C ILE A 124 -2.52 -7.36 10.75
N THR A 125 -2.86 -6.10 10.54
CA THR A 125 -4.22 -5.59 10.67
C THR A 125 -4.69 -4.97 9.36
N MET A 126 -5.98 -5.03 9.13
CA MET A 126 -6.66 -4.46 7.97
C MET A 126 -7.97 -3.85 8.42
N PRO A 127 -8.47 -2.81 7.75
CA PRO A 127 -9.83 -2.34 7.96
C PRO A 127 -10.82 -3.48 7.77
N GLU A 128 -11.93 -3.40 8.48
CA GLU A 128 -12.99 -4.37 8.33
C GLU A 128 -13.50 -4.37 6.88
N GLY A 129 -13.72 -5.55 6.31
CA GLY A 129 -14.10 -5.71 4.90
C GLY A 129 -12.94 -5.90 3.92
N GLU A 130 -11.70 -5.61 4.31
CA GLU A 130 -10.51 -5.80 3.45
C GLU A 130 -9.77 -7.12 3.68
N LYS A 131 -10.23 -7.94 4.58
CA LYS A 131 -9.59 -9.21 4.99
C LYS A 131 -9.53 -10.28 3.90
N TYR A 132 -10.22 -10.07 2.78
CA TYR A 132 -10.22 -11.01 1.66
C TYR A 132 -8.85 -11.19 1.00
N LEU A 133 -7.92 -10.27 1.21
CA LEU A 133 -6.53 -10.40 0.72
C LEU A 133 -5.62 -11.19 1.68
N ALA A 134 -6.03 -11.44 2.91
CA ALA A 134 -5.20 -12.11 3.90
C ALA A 134 -4.63 -13.47 3.45
N PRO A 135 -5.39 -14.33 2.72
CA PRO A 135 -4.85 -15.60 2.22
C PRO A 135 -3.71 -15.44 1.20
N GLN A 136 -3.66 -14.31 0.49
CA GLN A 136 -2.64 -14.03 -0.51
C GLN A 136 -1.32 -13.54 0.10
N MET A 137 -1.34 -13.19 1.39
CA MET A 137 -0.21 -12.66 2.13
C MET A 137 0.52 -13.73 2.94
N GLN A 138 -0.06 -14.92 3.04
CA GLN A 138 0.52 -16.08 3.71
C GLN A 138 1.42 -16.87 2.78
#